data_bad6176c5e9e82ba1c1e025a87e6634c
#
_entry.id   bad6176c5e9e82ba1c1e025a87e6634c
#
_cell.length_a   1.000
_cell.length_b   1.000
_cell.length_c   1.000
_cell.angle_alpha   90.00
_cell.angle_beta   90.00
_cell.angle_gamma   90.00
#
_symmetry.space_group_name_H-M   'P 1'
#
loop_
_entity.id
_entity.type
_entity.pdbx_description
1 polymer ?
#
loop_
_entity_poly.entity_id
_entity_poly.type
_entity_poly.pdbx_seq_one_letter_code
_entity_poly.pdbx_strand_id
1 'polypeptide(L)'
;SWLRRFAVAACPRDMLEEMDKLVFLRELGAGEWDLSALPAQRVTTLARWVQAASNQALAQSSPERRYPALLAFAALRVVEVTDELVDLFDKLLGDTNAKARKRLGDYQQSIAAAANDKVLLLAEIARVLLDPDLEDDNRLAALFAAVPKGPLAAALADCERIARPADNSHIDLLGDHYSKLRQCVPRLLEVLTFHSHRDAHELLAGIEVLRELNRTGRRKVPRDAPLTFVPKAWMPFVVSGPDTVSRRFWELALLWRLRDGLRSGDVWVAGSRRYADPETYLLGRERWAEMRSDYCAAVGRPGSGAERIAALGRELDEELASFAGMLVRGEGPVRLDGDRLVVGRDTGDDLPASVKQFKALVGEVFPQVELAEVVIAIDSVCGFSKHLLHAGGAKNRSPAMLIHLYAAILAQATNLGPVAMARASGLSYDQVAHATAWYLREETLTPAIDEVVNYHHRLPAARVWGDGTFASSDGQRFPVQVKAANAGALPRYFGFGRGLSVLTSVTDHYATFGTKVIPRGPGGRACSG
;
A
#
# COMPACT_ATOMS: atom_id res chain seq x y z
N SER A 1 21.30 5.34 24.01
CA SER A 1 20.33 4.21 24.14
C SER A 1 18.91 4.61 23.75
N TRP A 2 18.47 5.84 24.05
CA TRP A 2 17.13 6.34 23.80
C TRP A 2 16.73 6.31 22.32
N LEU A 3 17.54 6.83 21.40
CA LEU A 3 17.29 6.81 19.95
C LEU A 3 17.14 5.43 19.33
N ARG A 4 17.65 4.37 19.97
CA ARG A 4 17.58 3.00 19.45
C ARG A 4 16.27 2.28 19.79
N ARG A 5 15.50 2.81 20.76
CA ARG A 5 14.21 2.21 21.12
C ARG A 5 13.17 2.52 20.06
N PHE A 6 12.31 1.57 19.79
CA PHE A 6 11.16 1.74 18.95
C PHE A 6 9.90 1.88 19.80
N ALA A 7 8.90 2.57 19.28
CA ALA A 7 7.59 2.62 19.92
C ALA A 7 7.00 1.21 20.07
N VAL A 8 6.40 0.93 21.20
CA VAL A 8 5.78 -0.37 21.52
C VAL A 8 4.31 -0.37 21.14
N ALA A 9 3.61 0.74 21.34
CA ALA A 9 2.18 0.84 21.12
C ALA A 9 1.78 2.16 20.42
N ALA A 10 0.67 2.13 19.70
CA ALA A 10 0.05 3.34 19.16
C ALA A 10 -0.73 4.07 20.26
N CYS A 11 -0.01 4.81 21.08
CA CYS A 11 -0.57 5.61 22.16
C CYS A 11 0.06 7.01 22.19
N PRO A 12 -0.61 8.01 22.81
CA PRO A 12 -0.08 9.37 22.86
C PRO A 12 1.32 9.48 23.44
N ARG A 13 1.63 8.73 24.48
CA ARG A 13 2.94 8.73 25.14
C ARG A 13 4.06 8.31 24.19
N ASP A 14 3.90 7.17 23.54
CA ASP A 14 4.94 6.63 22.62
C ASP A 14 5.09 7.54 21.38
N MET A 15 3.98 8.10 20.88
CA MET A 15 4.02 9.08 19.80
C MET A 15 4.79 10.35 20.17
N LEU A 16 4.58 10.87 21.36
CA LEU A 16 5.31 12.06 21.85
C LEU A 16 6.81 11.76 21.98
N GLU A 17 7.18 10.57 22.47
CA GLU A 17 8.59 10.17 22.56
C GLU A 17 9.24 10.06 21.16
N GLU A 18 8.55 9.51 20.15
CA GLU A 18 9.07 9.46 18.80
C GLU A 18 9.18 10.85 18.15
N MET A 19 8.25 11.77 18.45
CA MET A 19 8.37 13.17 18.01
C MET A 19 9.58 13.87 18.63
N ASP A 20 9.87 13.62 19.92
CA ASP A 20 11.08 14.14 20.57
C ASP A 20 12.35 13.64 19.89
N LYS A 21 12.38 12.36 19.49
CA LYS A 21 13.51 11.79 18.74
C LYS A 21 13.67 12.46 17.39
N LEU A 22 12.57 12.69 16.66
CA LEU A 22 12.62 13.33 15.35
C LEU A 22 13.11 14.78 15.44
N VAL A 23 12.61 15.54 16.40
CA VAL A 23 13.06 16.92 16.65
C VAL A 23 14.56 16.93 16.96
N PHE A 24 15.02 16.12 17.90
CA PHE A 24 16.43 16.02 18.27
C PHE A 24 17.32 15.64 17.05
N LEU A 25 16.91 14.68 16.24
CA LEU A 25 17.68 14.27 15.06
C LEU A 25 17.76 15.38 13.99
N ARG A 26 16.68 16.16 13.84
CA ARG A 26 16.67 17.31 12.92
C ARG A 26 17.53 18.47 13.44
N GLU A 27 17.53 18.73 14.73
CA GLU A 27 18.41 19.72 15.36
C GLU A 27 19.91 19.36 15.18
N LEU A 28 20.24 18.07 15.09
CA LEU A 28 21.57 17.60 14.69
C LEU A 28 21.87 17.77 13.19
N GLY A 29 20.91 18.19 12.37
CA GLY A 29 21.05 18.26 10.90
C GLY A 29 21.04 16.88 10.21
N ALA A 30 20.67 15.80 10.90
CA ALA A 30 20.79 14.44 10.41
C ALA A 30 19.99 14.15 9.12
N GLY A 31 18.92 14.94 8.84
CA GLY A 31 18.13 14.84 7.61
C GLY A 31 18.72 15.54 6.38
N GLU A 32 19.77 16.35 6.57
CA GLU A 32 20.36 17.20 5.53
C GLU A 32 21.72 16.68 5.04
N TRP A 33 22.27 15.66 5.70
CA TRP A 33 23.56 15.11 5.33
C TRP A 33 23.52 14.33 4.03
N ASP A 34 24.38 14.71 3.09
CA ASP A 34 24.56 13.97 1.85
C ASP A 34 25.44 12.74 2.07
N LEU A 35 24.85 11.58 1.99
CA LEU A 35 25.54 10.28 2.07
C LEU A 35 25.59 9.56 0.71
N SER A 36 25.24 10.23 -0.39
CA SER A 36 25.16 9.66 -1.74
C SER A 36 26.51 9.09 -2.24
N ALA A 37 27.63 9.61 -1.74
CA ALA A 37 28.96 9.12 -2.04
C ALA A 37 29.23 7.70 -1.44
N LEU A 38 28.40 7.25 -0.50
CA LEU A 38 28.54 5.92 0.12
C LEU A 38 27.48 4.96 -0.45
N PRO A 39 27.86 3.72 -0.79
CA PRO A 39 26.89 2.71 -1.16
C PRO A 39 25.85 2.52 -0.04
N ALA A 40 24.56 2.48 -0.41
CA ALA A 40 23.45 2.39 0.53
C ALA A 40 23.57 1.20 1.50
N GLN A 41 24.12 0.07 1.01
CA GLN A 41 24.40 -1.10 1.85
C GLN A 41 25.42 -0.82 2.94
N ARG A 42 26.45 -0.02 2.65
CA ARG A 42 27.47 0.35 3.65
C ARG A 42 26.89 1.24 4.75
N VAL A 43 26.07 2.24 4.36
CA VAL A 43 25.31 3.09 5.30
C VAL A 43 24.43 2.24 6.21
N THR A 44 23.66 1.31 5.61
CA THR A 44 22.78 0.39 6.35
C THR A 44 23.57 -0.51 7.31
N THR A 45 24.72 -1.03 6.89
CA THR A 45 25.55 -1.91 7.72
C THR A 45 26.13 -1.15 8.92
N LEU A 46 26.64 0.06 8.71
CA LEU A 46 27.15 0.92 9.78
C LEU A 46 26.05 1.29 10.78
N ALA A 47 24.88 1.65 10.30
CA ALA A 47 23.72 1.98 11.14
C ALA A 47 23.24 0.77 11.96
N ARG A 48 23.17 -0.42 11.35
CA ARG A 48 22.82 -1.67 12.07
C ARG A 48 23.84 -2.01 13.15
N TRP A 49 25.12 -1.80 12.89
CA TRP A 49 26.15 -1.98 13.91
C TRP A 49 25.90 -1.06 15.12
N VAL A 50 25.61 0.24 14.91
CA VAL A 50 25.26 1.17 15.99
C VAL A 50 24.00 0.72 16.72
N GLN A 51 22.98 0.25 15.99
CA GLN A 51 21.73 -0.23 16.58
C GLN A 51 21.95 -1.40 17.55
N ALA A 52 22.86 -2.33 17.19
CA ALA A 52 23.14 -3.56 17.95
C ALA A 52 24.21 -3.39 19.03
N ALA A 53 25.19 -2.52 18.82
CA ALA A 53 26.33 -2.36 19.73
C ALA A 53 25.94 -1.81 21.11
N SER A 54 26.60 -2.26 22.16
CA SER A 54 26.47 -1.66 23.48
C SER A 54 27.06 -0.23 23.51
N ASN A 55 26.64 0.59 24.46
CA ASN A 55 27.23 1.94 24.62
C ASN A 55 28.75 1.86 24.91
N GLN A 56 29.16 0.85 25.64
CA GLN A 56 30.59 0.60 25.94
C GLN A 56 31.35 0.24 24.67
N ALA A 57 30.84 -0.67 23.84
CA ALA A 57 31.47 -1.05 22.58
C ALA A 57 31.59 0.15 21.61
N LEU A 58 30.61 1.03 21.57
CA LEU A 58 30.67 2.28 20.79
C LEU A 58 31.75 3.23 21.35
N ALA A 59 31.82 3.40 22.68
CA ALA A 59 32.82 4.26 23.31
C ALA A 59 34.25 3.76 23.11
N GLN A 60 34.47 2.44 23.11
CA GLN A 60 35.75 1.81 22.91
C GLN A 60 36.20 1.69 21.45
N SER A 61 35.28 1.88 20.49
CA SER A 61 35.64 1.85 19.07
C SER A 61 36.45 3.09 18.65
N SER A 62 37.36 2.93 17.66
CA SER A 62 38.14 4.05 17.16
C SER A 62 37.26 5.17 16.59
N PRO A 63 37.68 6.44 16.66
CA PRO A 63 36.97 7.57 16.11
C PRO A 63 36.59 7.40 14.64
N GLU A 64 37.51 6.86 13.82
CA GLU A 64 37.35 6.63 12.38
C GLU A 64 36.23 5.64 12.06
N ARG A 65 35.93 4.73 12.97
CA ARG A 65 34.84 3.77 12.84
C ARG A 65 33.55 4.30 13.49
N ARG A 66 33.67 4.91 14.65
CA ARG A 66 32.55 5.35 15.48
C ARG A 66 31.77 6.47 14.83
N TYR A 67 32.44 7.55 14.39
CA TYR A 67 31.74 8.73 13.88
C TYR A 67 31.01 8.45 12.56
N PRO A 68 31.59 7.83 11.53
CA PRO A 68 30.84 7.48 10.33
C PRO A 68 29.63 6.58 10.61
N ALA A 69 29.77 5.65 11.56
CA ALA A 69 28.66 4.78 11.92
C ALA A 69 27.53 5.52 12.65
N LEU A 70 27.87 6.46 13.55
CA LEU A 70 26.87 7.31 14.22
C LEU A 70 26.17 8.23 13.23
N LEU A 71 26.87 8.82 12.26
CA LEU A 71 26.27 9.62 11.19
C LEU A 71 25.31 8.78 10.35
N ALA A 72 25.74 7.60 9.89
CA ALA A 72 24.90 6.67 9.14
C ALA A 72 23.64 6.26 9.93
N PHE A 73 23.81 5.98 11.22
CA PHE A 73 22.69 5.65 12.11
C PHE A 73 21.72 6.81 12.25
N ALA A 74 22.19 8.02 12.53
CA ALA A 74 21.34 9.18 12.72
C ALA A 74 20.56 9.54 11.43
N ALA A 75 21.22 9.51 10.27
CA ALA A 75 20.61 9.77 8.97
C ALA A 75 19.48 8.76 8.63
N LEU A 76 19.72 7.46 8.86
CA LEU A 76 18.67 6.45 8.66
C LEU A 76 17.57 6.57 9.71
N ARG A 77 17.91 6.90 10.96
CA ARG A 77 16.95 6.98 12.06
C ARG A 77 15.95 8.12 11.88
N VAL A 78 16.34 9.26 11.27
CA VAL A 78 15.40 10.34 10.89
C VAL A 78 14.27 9.79 10.01
N VAL A 79 14.62 9.04 8.98
CA VAL A 79 13.66 8.44 8.04
C VAL A 79 12.78 7.41 8.74
N GLU A 80 13.38 6.53 9.53
CA GLU A 80 12.65 5.49 10.27
C GLU A 80 11.67 6.05 11.28
N VAL A 81 12.05 7.09 12.03
CA VAL A 81 11.16 7.74 13.02
C VAL A 81 10.03 8.49 12.31
N THR A 82 10.32 9.15 11.19
CA THR A 82 9.28 9.79 10.37
C THR A 82 8.26 8.76 9.88
N ASP A 83 8.71 7.65 9.33
CA ASP A 83 7.86 6.54 8.89
C ASP A 83 7.05 5.95 10.06
N GLU A 84 7.68 5.79 11.22
CA GLU A 84 7.05 5.20 12.41
C GLU A 84 5.96 6.10 12.98
N LEU A 85 6.15 7.41 12.98
CA LEU A 85 5.13 8.38 13.42
C LEU A 85 3.86 8.30 12.56
N VAL A 86 4.00 8.16 11.25
CA VAL A 86 2.85 8.00 10.35
C VAL A 86 2.15 6.65 10.60
N ASP A 87 2.91 5.57 10.79
CA ASP A 87 2.34 4.26 11.13
C ASP A 87 1.59 4.27 12.46
N LEU A 88 2.17 4.94 13.47
CA LEU A 88 1.52 5.07 14.79
C LEU A 88 0.23 5.89 14.70
N PHE A 89 0.24 6.97 13.91
CA PHE A 89 -0.96 7.78 13.63
C PHE A 89 -2.04 6.93 12.93
N ASP A 90 -1.68 6.20 11.87
CA ASP A 90 -2.61 5.32 11.16
C ASP A 90 -3.23 4.27 12.09
N LYS A 91 -2.40 3.63 12.90
CA LYS A 91 -2.84 2.61 13.86
C LYS A 91 -3.70 3.20 14.96
N LEU A 92 -3.34 4.37 15.50
CA LEU A 92 -4.12 5.05 16.54
C LEU A 92 -5.55 5.36 16.07
N LEU A 93 -5.69 5.88 14.84
CA LEU A 93 -7.00 6.13 14.25
C LEU A 93 -7.75 4.82 13.95
N GLY A 94 -7.04 3.79 13.48
CA GLY A 94 -7.60 2.46 13.24
C GLY A 94 -8.18 1.82 14.50
N ASP A 95 -7.41 1.84 15.59
CA ASP A 95 -7.83 1.32 16.91
C ASP A 95 -9.03 2.11 17.46
N THR A 96 -9.02 3.43 17.26
CA THR A 96 -10.14 4.31 17.65
C THR A 96 -11.41 3.96 16.88
N ASN A 97 -11.31 3.75 15.58
CA ASN A 97 -12.42 3.34 14.72
C ASN A 97 -12.97 1.96 15.10
N ALA A 98 -12.07 1.00 15.36
CA ALA A 98 -12.47 -0.35 15.79
C ALA A 98 -13.24 -0.33 17.12
N LYS A 99 -12.79 0.48 18.08
CA LYS A 99 -13.48 0.65 19.37
C LYS A 99 -14.86 1.29 19.22
N ALA A 100 -14.99 2.33 18.39
CA ALA A 100 -16.28 2.97 18.12
C ALA A 100 -17.26 1.99 17.45
N ARG A 101 -16.80 1.21 16.45
CA ARG A 101 -17.62 0.17 15.82
C ARG A 101 -18.03 -0.93 16.78
N LYS A 102 -17.12 -1.41 17.63
CA LYS A 102 -17.44 -2.41 18.63
C LYS A 102 -18.51 -1.87 19.58
N ARG A 103 -18.35 -0.64 20.09
CA ARG A 103 -19.34 0.00 20.96
C ARG A 103 -20.71 0.14 20.29
N LEU A 104 -20.76 0.45 18.99
CA LEU A 104 -22.02 0.45 18.23
C LEU A 104 -22.64 -0.95 18.22
N GLY A 105 -21.86 -2.00 17.94
CA GLY A 105 -22.34 -3.39 17.95
C GLY A 105 -22.86 -3.81 19.32
N ASP A 106 -22.12 -3.51 20.38
CA ASP A 106 -22.53 -3.79 21.78
C ASP A 106 -23.85 -3.06 22.12
N TYR A 107 -23.99 -1.80 21.71
CA TYR A 107 -25.22 -1.04 21.86
C TYR A 107 -26.38 -1.66 21.11
N GLN A 108 -26.23 -1.97 19.82
CA GLN A 108 -27.24 -2.61 18.99
C GLN A 108 -27.70 -3.95 19.59
N GLN A 109 -26.76 -4.75 20.09
CA GLN A 109 -27.08 -6.00 20.77
C GLN A 109 -27.87 -5.76 22.06
N SER A 110 -27.51 -4.75 22.85
CA SER A 110 -28.18 -4.45 24.12
C SER A 110 -29.64 -3.97 23.94
N ILE A 111 -29.95 -3.34 22.81
CA ILE A 111 -31.30 -2.84 22.52
C ILE A 111 -32.11 -3.77 21.62
N ALA A 112 -31.56 -4.89 21.15
CA ALA A 112 -32.19 -5.75 20.14
C ALA A 112 -33.58 -6.25 20.56
N ALA A 113 -33.73 -6.69 21.81
CA ALA A 113 -35.03 -7.13 22.33
C ALA A 113 -36.05 -5.99 22.36
N ALA A 114 -35.65 -4.83 22.95
CA ALA A 114 -36.51 -3.65 23.02
C ALA A 114 -36.90 -3.13 21.61
N ALA A 115 -35.99 -3.16 20.65
CA ALA A 115 -36.26 -2.77 19.27
C ALA A 115 -37.26 -3.75 18.62
N ASN A 116 -37.13 -5.07 18.84
CA ASN A 116 -38.06 -6.07 18.32
C ASN A 116 -39.49 -5.85 18.86
N ASP A 117 -39.65 -5.56 20.16
CA ASP A 117 -40.95 -5.26 20.76
C ASP A 117 -41.62 -4.02 20.08
N LYS A 118 -40.84 -2.99 19.73
CA LYS A 118 -41.34 -1.81 19.05
C LYS A 118 -41.71 -2.09 17.59
N VAL A 119 -40.99 -3.01 16.91
CA VAL A 119 -41.35 -3.48 15.55
C VAL A 119 -42.67 -4.24 15.58
N LEU A 120 -42.87 -5.12 16.58
CA LEU A 120 -44.16 -5.84 16.75
C LEU A 120 -45.30 -4.88 17.04
N LEU A 121 -45.09 -3.90 17.91
CA LEU A 121 -46.05 -2.87 18.22
C LEU A 121 -46.43 -2.02 16.97
N LEU A 122 -45.40 -1.64 16.16
CA LEU A 122 -45.63 -0.93 14.90
C LEU A 122 -46.45 -1.78 13.92
N ALA A 123 -46.18 -3.08 13.83
CA ALA A 123 -46.96 -4.00 12.98
C ALA A 123 -48.41 -4.12 13.45
N GLU A 124 -48.69 -4.12 14.75
CA GLU A 124 -50.03 -4.13 15.32
C GLU A 124 -50.77 -2.83 15.00
N ILE A 125 -50.15 -1.68 15.20
CA ILE A 125 -50.65 -0.37 14.83
C ILE A 125 -50.99 -0.33 13.33
N ALA A 126 -50.07 -0.77 12.48
CA ALA A 126 -50.22 -0.77 11.02
C ALA A 126 -51.38 -1.69 10.56
N ARG A 127 -51.55 -2.88 11.18
CA ARG A 127 -52.68 -3.78 10.87
C ARG A 127 -54.04 -3.10 11.12
N VAL A 128 -54.19 -2.41 12.25
CA VAL A 128 -55.45 -1.72 12.55
C VAL A 128 -55.67 -0.52 11.63
N LEU A 129 -54.64 0.27 11.33
CA LEU A 129 -54.78 1.47 10.49
C LEU A 129 -54.96 1.14 9.01
N LEU A 130 -54.46 0.02 8.53
CA LEU A 130 -54.55 -0.41 7.12
C LEU A 130 -55.64 -1.46 6.88
N ASP A 131 -56.47 -1.78 7.89
CA ASP A 131 -57.60 -2.72 7.77
C ASP A 131 -58.64 -2.16 6.81
N PRO A 132 -58.91 -2.81 5.64
CA PRO A 132 -59.88 -2.34 4.68
C PRO A 132 -61.34 -2.46 5.15
N ASP A 133 -61.61 -3.32 6.13
CA ASP A 133 -62.95 -3.56 6.66
C ASP A 133 -63.34 -2.57 7.77
N LEU A 134 -62.42 -1.69 8.21
CA LEU A 134 -62.64 -0.66 9.23
C LEU A 134 -62.94 0.70 8.60
N GLU A 135 -64.07 1.28 8.94
CA GLU A 135 -64.43 2.66 8.57
C GLU A 135 -63.48 3.66 9.24
N ASP A 136 -63.15 4.76 8.55
CA ASP A 136 -62.19 5.79 9.01
C ASP A 136 -62.57 6.40 10.36
N ASP A 137 -63.84 6.59 10.63
CA ASP A 137 -64.33 7.16 11.90
C ASP A 137 -64.11 6.24 13.10
N ASN A 138 -64.01 4.93 12.88
CA ASN A 138 -63.83 3.90 13.91
C ASN A 138 -62.36 3.50 14.13
N ARG A 139 -61.44 3.88 13.21
CA ARG A 139 -60.02 3.45 13.24
C ARG A 139 -59.27 3.87 14.51
N LEU A 140 -59.48 5.11 14.98
CA LEU A 140 -58.84 5.58 16.22
C LEU A 140 -59.32 4.85 17.46
N ALA A 141 -60.62 4.53 17.51
CA ALA A 141 -61.20 3.77 18.62
C ALA A 141 -60.65 2.33 18.63
N ALA A 142 -60.62 1.68 17.47
CA ALA A 142 -60.02 0.34 17.30
C ALA A 142 -58.53 0.31 17.61
N LEU A 143 -57.76 1.35 17.19
CA LEU A 143 -56.35 1.48 17.48
C LEU A 143 -56.09 1.54 19.02
N PHE A 144 -56.82 2.40 19.74
CA PHE A 144 -56.62 2.52 21.19
C PHE A 144 -57.23 1.37 21.98
N ALA A 145 -58.11 0.57 21.39
CA ALA A 145 -58.56 -0.70 21.96
C ALA A 145 -57.46 -1.79 21.85
N ALA A 146 -56.78 -1.85 20.70
CA ALA A 146 -55.68 -2.78 20.49
C ALA A 146 -54.40 -2.33 21.23
N VAL A 147 -54.02 -1.05 21.11
CA VAL A 147 -52.86 -0.44 21.71
C VAL A 147 -53.26 0.75 22.59
N PRO A 148 -53.42 0.57 23.91
CA PRO A 148 -53.83 1.65 24.81
C PRO A 148 -52.83 2.81 24.80
N LYS A 149 -53.33 4.05 25.03
CA LYS A 149 -52.54 5.29 24.96
C LYS A 149 -51.31 5.31 25.90
N GLY A 150 -51.42 4.74 27.11
CA GLY A 150 -50.32 4.67 28.03
C GLY A 150 -49.13 3.88 27.55
N PRO A 151 -49.32 2.59 27.16
CA PRO A 151 -48.27 1.78 26.54
C PRO A 151 -47.71 2.38 25.25
N LEU A 152 -48.53 3.01 24.40
CA LEU A 152 -48.08 3.68 23.20
C LEU A 152 -47.16 4.89 23.49
N ALA A 153 -47.52 5.72 24.47
CA ALA A 153 -46.70 6.85 24.90
C ALA A 153 -45.35 6.40 25.50
N ALA A 154 -45.37 5.32 26.31
CA ALA A 154 -44.14 4.71 26.83
C ALA A 154 -43.28 4.16 25.71
N ALA A 155 -43.87 3.49 24.73
CA ALA A 155 -43.15 2.99 23.57
C ALA A 155 -42.54 4.10 22.72
N LEU A 156 -43.23 5.24 22.55
CA LEU A 156 -42.68 6.40 21.85
C LEU A 156 -41.46 6.97 22.57
N ALA A 157 -41.54 7.18 23.88
CA ALA A 157 -40.43 7.67 24.68
C ALA A 157 -39.22 6.71 24.62
N ASP A 158 -39.47 5.40 24.62
CA ASP A 158 -38.41 4.40 24.40
C ASP A 158 -37.80 4.49 23.01
N CYS A 159 -38.61 4.62 21.95
CA CYS A 159 -38.11 4.79 20.57
C CYS A 159 -37.22 6.03 20.45
N GLU A 160 -37.64 7.17 21.02
CA GLU A 160 -36.83 8.39 21.03
C GLU A 160 -35.51 8.22 21.76
N ARG A 161 -35.47 7.44 22.85
CA ARG A 161 -34.28 7.15 23.62
C ARG A 161 -33.31 6.21 22.90
N ILE A 162 -33.82 5.22 22.16
CA ILE A 162 -32.99 4.22 21.46
C ILE A 162 -32.71 4.58 20.00
N ALA A 163 -33.40 5.57 19.45
CA ALA A 163 -33.20 6.00 18.07
C ALA A 163 -31.78 6.54 17.87
N ARG A 164 -31.18 6.14 16.77
CA ARG A 164 -29.85 6.58 16.33
C ARG A 164 -29.98 7.43 15.06
N PRO A 165 -28.89 8.14 14.66
CA PRO A 165 -28.86 8.81 13.35
C PRO A 165 -29.33 7.88 12.24
N ALA A 166 -29.99 8.42 11.24
CA ALA A 166 -30.65 7.66 10.18
C ALA A 166 -29.74 6.67 9.43
N ASP A 167 -28.45 6.97 9.32
CA ASP A 167 -27.44 6.12 8.70
C ASP A 167 -26.88 5.04 9.66
N ASN A 168 -27.34 5.04 10.91
CA ASN A 168 -26.87 4.15 11.99
C ASN A 168 -25.32 4.07 12.07
N SER A 169 -24.64 5.16 11.76
CA SER A 169 -23.18 5.23 11.72
C SER A 169 -22.58 5.27 13.14
N HIS A 170 -21.29 4.96 13.24
CA HIS A 170 -20.52 5.04 14.49
C HIS A 170 -19.74 6.35 14.64
N ILE A 171 -19.98 7.33 13.76
CA ILE A 171 -19.24 8.60 13.71
C ILE A 171 -19.41 9.40 15.00
N ASP A 172 -20.61 9.44 15.57
CA ASP A 172 -20.89 10.08 16.86
C ASP A 172 -20.02 9.50 17.99
N LEU A 173 -19.83 8.18 18.00
CA LEU A 173 -19.05 7.46 19.01
C LEU A 173 -17.54 7.69 18.86
N LEU A 174 -17.05 8.07 17.69
CA LEU A 174 -15.67 8.49 17.49
C LEU A 174 -15.34 9.73 18.33
N GLY A 175 -16.33 10.59 18.52
CA GLY A 175 -16.19 11.77 19.34
C GLY A 175 -15.71 11.48 20.78
N ASP A 176 -16.05 10.35 21.37
CA ASP A 176 -15.64 9.99 22.74
C ASP A 176 -14.12 9.82 22.90
N HIS A 177 -13.44 9.57 21.77
CA HIS A 177 -11.99 9.41 21.73
C HIS A 177 -11.24 10.69 21.35
N TYR A 178 -11.94 11.80 21.10
CA TYR A 178 -11.34 13.07 20.67
C TYR A 178 -10.29 13.61 21.64
N SER A 179 -10.56 13.58 22.94
CA SER A 179 -9.62 14.06 23.97
C SER A 179 -8.29 13.29 23.96
N LYS A 180 -8.34 11.98 23.69
CA LYS A 180 -7.14 11.15 23.57
C LYS A 180 -6.30 11.54 22.35
N LEU A 181 -6.93 11.78 21.20
CA LEU A 181 -6.23 12.21 19.99
C LEU A 181 -5.58 13.58 20.19
N ARG A 182 -6.24 14.48 20.88
CA ARG A 182 -5.74 15.83 21.20
C ARG A 182 -4.44 15.84 22.02
N GLN A 183 -4.08 14.77 22.68
CA GLN A 183 -2.83 14.68 23.45
C GLN A 183 -1.58 14.63 22.59
N CYS A 184 -1.66 14.13 21.36
CA CYS A 184 -0.50 13.95 20.50
C CYS A 184 -0.63 14.56 19.10
N VAL A 185 -1.85 14.59 18.54
CA VAL A 185 -2.07 15.04 17.15
C VAL A 185 -1.64 16.49 16.89
N PRO A 186 -1.91 17.48 17.76
CA PRO A 186 -1.45 18.84 17.52
C PRO A 186 0.06 18.91 17.24
N ARG A 187 0.85 18.26 18.09
CA ARG A 187 2.31 18.23 17.94
C ARG A 187 2.74 17.42 16.71
N LEU A 188 2.04 16.32 16.39
CA LEU A 188 2.30 15.54 15.18
C LEU A 188 2.18 16.42 13.92
N LEU A 189 1.12 17.22 13.85
CA LEU A 189 0.90 18.13 12.72
C LEU A 189 1.96 19.23 12.62
N GLU A 190 2.57 19.65 13.73
CA GLU A 190 3.68 20.61 13.75
C GLU A 190 5.01 19.99 13.30
N VAL A 191 5.28 18.75 13.75
CA VAL A 191 6.56 18.08 13.50
C VAL A 191 6.64 17.48 12.10
N LEU A 192 5.53 17.00 11.52
CA LEU A 192 5.51 16.44 10.18
C LEU A 192 5.13 17.49 9.14
N THR A 193 5.87 17.50 8.02
CA THR A 193 5.57 18.35 6.85
C THR A 193 4.83 17.50 5.83
N PHE A 194 3.59 17.89 5.54
CA PHE A 194 2.72 17.22 4.59
C PHE A 194 2.71 17.94 3.25
N HIS A 195 2.68 17.18 2.19
CA HIS A 195 2.53 17.64 0.81
C HIS A 195 1.39 16.89 0.15
N SER A 196 0.81 17.44 -0.91
CA SER A 196 -0.25 16.79 -1.68
C SER A 196 -0.19 17.15 -3.15
N HIS A 197 -0.80 16.30 -3.96
CA HIS A 197 -1.20 16.66 -5.32
C HIS A 197 -2.42 17.58 -5.30
N ARG A 198 -2.76 18.18 -6.46
CA ARG A 198 -3.81 19.22 -6.58
C ARG A 198 -5.15 18.82 -5.95
N ASP A 199 -5.52 17.55 -6.04
CA ASP A 199 -6.83 17.05 -5.58
C ASP A 199 -6.98 17.01 -4.05
N ALA A 200 -5.88 17.08 -3.30
CA ALA A 200 -5.90 17.12 -1.83
C ALA A 200 -5.46 18.47 -1.25
N HIS A 201 -5.42 19.53 -2.08
CA HIS A 201 -4.95 20.86 -1.63
C HIS A 201 -5.80 21.43 -0.49
N GLU A 202 -7.12 21.23 -0.55
CA GLU A 202 -8.04 21.70 0.50
C GLU A 202 -7.87 20.97 1.83
N LEU A 203 -7.42 19.72 1.80
CA LEU A 203 -7.09 18.98 3.01
C LEU A 203 -5.86 19.61 3.71
N LEU A 204 -4.85 20.02 2.95
CA LEU A 204 -3.68 20.73 3.51
C LEU A 204 -4.08 22.10 4.05
N ALA A 205 -4.93 22.86 3.36
CA ALA A 205 -5.48 24.10 3.88
C ALA A 205 -6.21 23.89 5.22
N GLY A 206 -6.97 22.78 5.35
CA GLY A 206 -7.59 22.39 6.62
C GLY A 206 -6.57 22.09 7.73
N ILE A 207 -5.42 21.48 7.39
CA ILE A 207 -4.33 21.24 8.35
C ILE A 207 -3.76 22.57 8.84
N GLU A 208 -3.55 23.56 7.96
CA GLU A 208 -3.05 24.87 8.37
C GLU A 208 -4.03 25.61 9.29
N VAL A 209 -5.33 25.55 8.98
CA VAL A 209 -6.38 26.08 9.88
C VAL A 209 -6.32 25.40 11.26
N LEU A 210 -6.13 24.08 11.28
CA LEU A 210 -6.03 23.34 12.55
C LEU A 210 -4.76 23.69 13.34
N ARG A 211 -3.62 23.86 12.67
CA ARG A 211 -2.38 24.35 13.29
C ARG A 211 -2.59 25.71 13.95
N GLU A 212 -3.21 26.64 13.25
CA GLU A 212 -3.50 27.98 13.75
C GLU A 212 -4.48 27.93 14.95
N LEU A 213 -5.53 27.10 14.89
CA LEU A 213 -6.45 26.89 16.01
C LEU A 213 -5.76 26.30 17.25
N ASN A 214 -4.77 25.44 17.05
CA ASN A 214 -4.00 24.84 18.14
C ASN A 214 -3.04 25.86 18.74
N ARG A 215 -2.34 26.65 17.91
CA ARG A 215 -1.39 27.70 18.34
C ARG A 215 -2.09 28.83 19.11
N THR A 216 -3.27 29.25 18.64
CA THR A 216 -4.01 30.37 19.23
C THR A 216 -4.96 29.98 20.38
N GLY A 217 -5.20 28.69 20.59
CA GLY A 217 -6.15 28.19 21.57
C GLY A 217 -7.64 28.48 21.24
N ARG A 218 -7.95 28.99 20.03
CA ARG A 218 -9.32 29.31 19.63
C ARG A 218 -10.17 28.02 19.60
N ARG A 219 -11.40 28.13 20.15
CA ARG A 219 -12.31 26.98 20.26
C ARG A 219 -13.23 26.81 19.05
N LYS A 220 -13.51 27.89 18.31
CA LYS A 220 -14.42 27.90 17.17
C LYS A 220 -13.64 27.78 15.86
N VAL A 221 -14.12 26.94 14.95
CA VAL A 221 -13.60 26.84 13.58
C VAL A 221 -14.02 28.11 12.83
N PRO A 222 -13.12 28.75 12.05
CA PRO A 222 -13.44 29.89 11.22
C PRO A 222 -14.55 29.56 10.21
N ARG A 223 -15.36 30.57 9.81
CA ARG A 223 -16.47 30.37 8.85
C ARG A 223 -15.98 30.00 7.46
N ASP A 224 -14.82 30.48 7.09
CA ASP A 224 -14.13 30.24 5.82
C ASP A 224 -13.23 28.98 5.83
N ALA A 225 -13.27 28.19 6.89
CA ALA A 225 -12.51 26.95 6.96
C ALA A 225 -13.01 25.96 5.89
N PRO A 226 -12.09 25.25 5.20
CA PRO A 226 -12.47 24.31 4.15
C PRO A 226 -13.34 23.18 4.68
N LEU A 227 -14.41 22.86 3.95
CA LEU A 227 -15.33 21.76 4.24
C LEU A 227 -15.36 20.70 3.11
N THR A 228 -14.75 20.97 1.99
CA THR A 228 -14.79 20.10 0.79
C THR A 228 -14.15 18.74 1.01
N PHE A 229 -13.17 18.65 1.93
CA PHE A 229 -12.58 17.38 2.32
C PHE A 229 -13.51 16.51 3.19
N VAL A 230 -14.57 17.09 3.78
CA VAL A 230 -15.47 16.38 4.70
C VAL A 230 -16.37 15.42 3.91
N PRO A 231 -16.34 14.10 4.21
CA PRO A 231 -17.23 13.15 3.54
C PRO A 231 -18.71 13.45 3.83
N LYS A 232 -19.59 13.15 2.87
CA LYS A 232 -21.06 13.38 3.01
C LYS A 232 -21.62 12.78 4.31
N ALA A 233 -21.20 11.57 4.68
CA ALA A 233 -21.65 10.90 5.91
C ALA A 233 -21.23 11.62 7.21
N TRP A 234 -20.21 12.48 7.18
CA TRP A 234 -19.74 13.24 8.33
C TRP A 234 -20.40 14.61 8.44
N MET A 235 -20.96 15.14 7.34
CA MET A 235 -21.53 16.49 7.30
C MET A 235 -22.58 16.75 8.40
N PRO A 236 -23.52 15.84 8.72
CA PRO A 236 -24.51 16.05 9.78
C PRO A 236 -23.89 16.24 11.18
N PHE A 237 -22.68 15.70 11.41
CA PHE A 237 -21.97 15.84 12.68
C PHE A 237 -21.05 17.05 12.69
N VAL A 238 -20.54 17.45 11.53
CA VAL A 238 -19.65 18.61 11.36
C VAL A 238 -20.41 19.91 11.36
N VAL A 239 -21.53 19.99 10.63
CA VAL A 239 -22.38 21.19 10.52
C VAL A 239 -23.63 21.01 11.37
N SER A 240 -23.68 21.69 12.51
CA SER A 240 -24.78 21.57 13.48
C SER A 240 -25.88 22.63 13.31
N GLY A 241 -25.72 23.58 12.37
CA GLY A 241 -26.64 24.66 12.08
C GLY A 241 -26.10 25.62 11.02
N PRO A 242 -26.88 26.64 10.60
CA PRO A 242 -26.54 27.50 9.46
C PRO A 242 -25.13 28.10 9.50
N ASP A 243 -24.57 28.34 10.68
CA ASP A 243 -23.25 28.97 10.86
C ASP A 243 -22.39 28.27 11.94
N THR A 244 -22.74 27.05 12.27
CA THR A 244 -22.09 26.38 13.41
C THR A 244 -21.37 25.11 12.96
N VAL A 245 -20.03 25.18 12.94
CA VAL A 245 -19.16 24.05 12.66
C VAL A 245 -18.67 23.46 13.98
N SER A 246 -18.93 22.18 14.22
CA SER A 246 -18.42 21.43 15.36
C SER A 246 -16.92 21.19 15.20
N ARG A 247 -16.08 21.90 15.98
CA ARG A 247 -14.63 21.71 15.96
C ARG A 247 -14.24 20.25 16.16
N ARG A 248 -14.89 19.55 17.07
CA ARG A 248 -14.62 18.15 17.39
C ARG A 248 -14.75 17.25 16.17
N PHE A 249 -15.87 17.32 15.46
CA PHE A 249 -16.12 16.46 14.29
C PHE A 249 -15.41 16.95 13.04
N TRP A 250 -15.17 18.26 12.91
CA TRP A 250 -14.37 18.81 11.82
C TRP A 250 -12.90 18.34 11.92
N GLU A 251 -12.28 18.42 13.12
CA GLU A 251 -10.93 17.88 13.35
C GLU A 251 -10.88 16.35 13.09
N LEU A 252 -11.87 15.60 13.58
CA LEU A 252 -11.92 14.16 13.35
C LEU A 252 -12.01 13.85 11.85
N ALA A 253 -12.91 14.51 11.10
CA ALA A 253 -13.04 14.33 9.67
C ALA A 253 -11.73 14.64 8.94
N LEU A 254 -11.04 15.73 9.31
CA LEU A 254 -9.74 16.10 8.78
C LEU A 254 -8.71 14.99 9.00
N LEU A 255 -8.61 14.45 10.21
CA LEU A 255 -7.65 13.40 10.54
C LEU A 255 -7.94 12.09 9.80
N TRP A 256 -9.20 11.72 9.63
CA TRP A 256 -9.58 10.55 8.82
C TRP A 256 -9.21 10.74 7.35
N ARG A 257 -9.48 11.91 6.79
CA ARG A 257 -9.10 12.22 5.39
C ARG A 257 -7.59 12.30 5.21
N LEU A 258 -6.86 12.84 6.19
CA LEU A 258 -5.38 12.82 6.19
C LEU A 258 -4.85 11.38 6.20
N ARG A 259 -5.40 10.53 7.05
CA ARG A 259 -5.07 9.11 7.08
C ARG A 259 -5.33 8.42 5.73
N ASP A 260 -6.49 8.66 5.14
CA ASP A 260 -6.85 8.08 3.85
C ASP A 260 -5.93 8.60 2.74
N GLY A 261 -5.63 9.91 2.71
CA GLY A 261 -4.69 10.51 1.78
C GLY A 261 -3.25 9.99 1.92
N LEU A 262 -2.80 9.76 3.16
CA LEU A 262 -1.51 9.12 3.42
C LEU A 262 -1.48 7.65 2.95
N ARG A 263 -2.59 6.94 3.00
CA ARG A 263 -2.72 5.55 2.53
C ARG A 263 -2.81 5.45 1.01
N SER A 264 -3.52 6.38 0.37
CA SER A 264 -3.65 6.41 -1.10
C SER A 264 -2.42 6.99 -1.80
N GLY A 265 -1.60 7.78 -1.09
CA GLY A 265 -0.50 8.53 -1.67
C GLY A 265 -0.89 9.90 -2.21
N ASP A 266 -2.16 10.33 -2.06
CA ASP A 266 -2.60 11.69 -2.40
C ASP A 266 -1.95 12.73 -1.49
N VAL A 267 -1.56 12.32 -0.28
CA VAL A 267 -0.75 13.08 0.66
C VAL A 267 0.51 12.30 1.02
N TRP A 268 1.65 12.98 1.06
CA TRP A 268 2.92 12.38 1.47
C TRP A 268 3.64 13.24 2.51
N VAL A 269 4.69 12.69 3.11
CA VAL A 269 5.44 13.31 4.20
C VAL A 269 6.88 13.51 3.80
N ALA A 270 7.38 14.75 3.94
CA ALA A 270 8.78 15.07 3.70
C ALA A 270 9.71 14.26 4.62
N GLY A 271 10.77 13.69 4.03
CA GLY A 271 11.75 12.87 4.76
C GLY A 271 11.26 11.45 5.12
N SER A 272 10.07 11.06 4.70
CA SER A 272 9.58 9.68 4.81
C SER A 272 10.06 8.85 3.61
N ARG A 273 10.35 7.57 3.83
CA ARG A 273 10.58 6.59 2.76
C ARG A 273 9.28 5.88 2.38
N ARG A 274 8.55 5.39 3.38
CA ARG A 274 7.29 4.66 3.17
C ARG A 274 6.14 5.55 2.71
N TYR A 275 6.17 6.81 3.12
CA TYR A 275 5.15 7.81 2.80
C TYR A 275 5.74 8.97 1.98
N ALA A 276 6.71 8.65 1.12
CA ALA A 276 7.30 9.57 0.15
C ALA A 276 6.33 9.90 -0.99
N ASP A 277 6.67 10.88 -1.81
CA ASP A 277 5.92 11.21 -3.00
C ASP A 277 5.83 10.00 -3.95
N PRO A 278 4.62 9.52 -4.30
CA PRO A 278 4.45 8.42 -5.25
C PRO A 278 5.01 8.71 -6.65
N GLU A 279 5.10 9.98 -7.07
CA GLU A 279 5.68 10.35 -8.37
C GLU A 279 7.18 9.99 -8.46
N THR A 280 7.86 9.82 -7.32
CA THR A 280 9.27 9.35 -7.33
C THR A 280 9.44 7.93 -7.90
N TYR A 281 8.37 7.15 -7.97
CA TYR A 281 8.37 5.83 -8.64
C TYR A 281 8.16 5.92 -10.15
N LEU A 282 7.73 7.07 -10.66
CA LEU A 282 7.47 7.31 -12.06
C LEU A 282 8.67 8.00 -12.72
N LEU A 283 8.73 7.95 -14.04
CA LEU A 283 9.69 8.72 -14.81
C LEU A 283 9.38 10.21 -14.65
N GLY A 284 10.36 11.01 -14.20
CA GLY A 284 10.19 12.46 -14.02
C GLY A 284 9.80 13.14 -15.33
N ARG A 285 9.00 14.20 -15.25
CA ARG A 285 8.46 14.92 -16.43
C ARG A 285 9.55 15.47 -17.35
N GLU A 286 10.65 15.98 -16.79
CA GLU A 286 11.78 16.50 -17.55
C GLU A 286 12.43 15.37 -18.36
N ARG A 287 12.76 14.25 -17.69
CA ARG A 287 13.35 13.10 -18.35
C ARG A 287 12.40 12.46 -19.39
N TRP A 288 11.10 12.46 -19.11
CA TRP A 288 10.12 12.04 -20.10
C TRP A 288 10.09 12.95 -21.32
N ALA A 289 10.16 14.27 -21.15
CA ALA A 289 10.19 15.22 -22.25
C ALA A 289 11.41 15.00 -23.16
N GLU A 290 12.58 14.68 -22.58
CA GLU A 290 13.80 14.34 -23.32
C GLU A 290 13.68 13.04 -24.10
N MET A 291 13.14 11.99 -23.47
CA MET A 291 13.10 10.63 -24.04
C MET A 291 11.88 10.37 -24.94
N ARG A 292 10.83 11.22 -24.84
CA ARG A 292 9.51 10.93 -25.46
C ARG A 292 9.58 10.65 -26.93
N SER A 293 10.35 11.44 -27.69
CA SER A 293 10.47 11.28 -29.14
C SER A 293 11.03 9.92 -29.52
N ASP A 294 12.17 9.58 -28.92
CA ASP A 294 12.88 8.33 -29.21
C ASP A 294 12.10 7.11 -28.72
N TYR A 295 11.50 7.21 -27.53
CA TYR A 295 10.66 6.16 -26.99
C TYR A 295 9.43 5.92 -27.87
N CYS A 296 8.70 6.99 -28.25
CA CYS A 296 7.50 6.85 -29.09
C CYS A 296 7.85 6.29 -30.47
N ALA A 297 8.99 6.69 -31.06
CA ALA A 297 9.47 6.13 -32.31
C ALA A 297 9.82 4.65 -32.16
N ALA A 298 10.52 4.26 -31.08
CA ALA A 298 10.91 2.88 -30.83
C ALA A 298 9.72 1.93 -30.65
N VAL A 299 8.63 2.41 -30.03
CA VAL A 299 7.40 1.61 -29.84
C VAL A 299 6.36 1.80 -30.97
N GLY A 300 6.69 2.53 -32.03
CA GLY A 300 5.80 2.78 -33.15
C GLY A 300 4.52 3.55 -32.79
N ARG A 301 4.61 4.49 -31.82
CA ARG A 301 3.45 5.25 -31.33
C ARG A 301 3.62 6.75 -31.57
N PRO A 302 2.50 7.49 -31.82
CA PRO A 302 2.56 8.95 -31.97
C PRO A 302 3.15 9.64 -30.74
N GLY A 303 3.99 10.64 -30.94
CA GLY A 303 4.53 11.47 -29.85
C GLY A 303 3.51 12.44 -29.22
N SER A 304 2.38 12.67 -29.90
CA SER A 304 1.26 13.48 -29.41
C SER A 304 0.22 12.62 -28.69
N GLY A 305 -0.13 12.99 -27.44
CA GLY A 305 -1.17 12.32 -26.67
C GLY A 305 -2.55 12.38 -27.34
N ALA A 306 -2.88 13.53 -27.98
CA ALA A 306 -4.13 13.70 -28.71
C ALA A 306 -4.22 12.75 -29.92
N GLU A 307 -3.15 12.64 -30.71
CA GLU A 307 -3.09 11.71 -31.82
C GLU A 307 -3.17 10.25 -31.37
N ARG A 308 -2.52 9.93 -30.23
CA ARG A 308 -2.59 8.58 -29.65
C ARG A 308 -4.01 8.23 -29.20
N ILE A 309 -4.71 9.14 -28.52
CA ILE A 309 -6.11 8.93 -28.09
C ILE A 309 -7.01 8.75 -29.31
N ALA A 310 -6.84 9.56 -30.37
CA ALA A 310 -7.61 9.43 -31.59
C ALA A 310 -7.33 8.09 -32.32
N ALA A 311 -6.09 7.62 -32.32
CA ALA A 311 -5.73 6.31 -32.87
C ALA A 311 -6.36 5.16 -32.06
N LEU A 312 -6.30 5.23 -30.72
CA LEU A 312 -6.93 4.24 -29.85
C LEU A 312 -8.47 4.22 -30.01
N GLY A 313 -9.11 5.40 -30.22
CA GLY A 313 -10.53 5.45 -30.48
C GLY A 313 -10.91 4.71 -31.77
N ARG A 314 -10.16 4.92 -32.86
CA ARG A 314 -10.40 4.18 -34.11
C ARG A 314 -10.19 2.67 -33.95
N GLU A 315 -9.08 2.28 -33.30
CA GLU A 315 -8.76 0.88 -33.02
C GLU A 315 -9.90 0.22 -32.20
N LEU A 316 -10.41 0.92 -31.16
CA LEU A 316 -11.52 0.44 -30.35
C LEU A 316 -12.81 0.27 -31.17
N ASP A 317 -13.15 1.25 -32.03
CA ASP A 317 -14.34 1.19 -32.87
C ASP A 317 -14.28 0.02 -33.87
N GLU A 318 -13.10 -0.21 -34.47
CA GLU A 318 -12.84 -1.33 -35.39
C GLU A 318 -12.98 -2.68 -34.67
N GLU A 319 -12.39 -2.80 -33.46
CA GLU A 319 -12.48 -4.03 -32.65
C GLU A 319 -13.90 -4.29 -32.17
N LEU A 320 -14.63 -3.25 -31.76
CA LEU A 320 -16.04 -3.39 -31.36
C LEU A 320 -16.91 -3.82 -32.53
N ALA A 321 -16.67 -3.28 -33.75
CA ALA A 321 -17.38 -3.69 -34.96
C ALA A 321 -17.09 -5.16 -35.33
N SER A 322 -15.82 -5.56 -35.22
CA SER A 322 -15.39 -6.94 -35.43
C SER A 322 -16.02 -7.90 -34.44
N PHE A 323 -16.01 -7.54 -33.16
CA PHE A 323 -16.64 -8.30 -32.07
C PHE A 323 -18.14 -8.43 -32.26
N ALA A 324 -18.83 -7.34 -32.61
CA ALA A 324 -20.26 -7.38 -32.91
C ALA A 324 -20.57 -8.33 -34.09
N GLY A 325 -19.75 -8.30 -35.13
CA GLY A 325 -19.85 -9.23 -36.27
C GLY A 325 -19.68 -10.68 -35.84
N MET A 326 -18.73 -10.97 -34.97
CA MET A 326 -18.48 -12.30 -34.40
C MET A 326 -19.68 -12.80 -33.56
N LEU A 327 -20.27 -11.93 -32.72
CA LEU A 327 -21.46 -12.26 -31.95
C LEU A 327 -22.65 -12.60 -32.84
N VAL A 328 -22.87 -11.83 -33.92
CA VAL A 328 -23.96 -12.09 -34.88
C VAL A 328 -23.77 -13.43 -35.59
N ARG A 329 -22.53 -13.80 -35.92
CA ARG A 329 -22.23 -15.10 -36.54
C ARG A 329 -22.22 -16.28 -35.57
N GLY A 330 -22.31 -15.99 -34.24
CA GLY A 330 -22.26 -17.03 -33.20
C GLY A 330 -20.87 -17.67 -33.06
N GLU A 331 -19.82 -16.96 -33.43
CA GLU A 331 -18.44 -17.43 -33.38
C GLU A 331 -17.81 -17.07 -32.00
N GLY A 332 -17.00 -17.99 -31.47
CA GLY A 332 -16.22 -17.76 -30.26
C GLY A 332 -16.95 -18.10 -28.94
N PRO A 333 -16.30 -17.87 -27.80
CA PRO A 333 -16.78 -18.27 -26.48
C PRO A 333 -17.83 -17.33 -25.90
N VAL A 334 -18.11 -16.19 -26.55
CA VAL A 334 -19.05 -15.16 -26.08
C VAL A 334 -20.35 -15.23 -26.87
N ARG A 335 -21.48 -15.21 -26.16
CA ARG A 335 -22.81 -15.19 -26.76
C ARG A 335 -23.70 -14.14 -26.11
N LEU A 336 -24.71 -13.69 -26.83
CA LEU A 336 -25.78 -12.85 -26.29
C LEU A 336 -26.90 -13.76 -25.74
N ASP A 337 -27.33 -13.50 -24.51
CA ASP A 337 -28.51 -14.09 -23.90
C ASP A 337 -29.44 -12.93 -23.48
N GLY A 338 -30.42 -12.58 -24.31
CA GLY A 338 -31.14 -11.33 -24.23
C GLY A 338 -30.20 -10.13 -24.38
N ASP A 339 -30.17 -9.25 -23.39
CA ASP A 339 -29.29 -8.07 -23.35
C ASP A 339 -27.96 -8.33 -22.60
N ARG A 340 -27.68 -9.59 -22.25
CA ARG A 340 -26.48 -9.94 -21.46
C ARG A 340 -25.46 -10.68 -22.30
N LEU A 341 -24.19 -10.23 -22.20
CA LEU A 341 -23.06 -10.99 -22.71
C LEU A 341 -22.74 -12.14 -21.73
N VAL A 342 -22.77 -13.36 -22.24
CA VAL A 342 -22.41 -14.56 -21.50
C VAL A 342 -21.12 -15.11 -22.08
N VAL A 343 -20.07 -15.14 -21.27
CA VAL A 343 -18.80 -15.77 -21.60
C VAL A 343 -18.87 -17.25 -21.27
N GLY A 344 -18.69 -18.12 -22.25
CA GLY A 344 -18.59 -19.56 -22.03
C GLY A 344 -17.46 -19.87 -21.05
N ARG A 345 -17.65 -20.88 -20.19
CA ARG A 345 -16.51 -21.40 -19.41
C ARG A 345 -15.48 -21.93 -20.40
N ASP A 346 -14.25 -21.44 -20.24
CA ASP A 346 -13.08 -22.10 -20.81
C ASP A 346 -12.96 -23.46 -20.10
N THR A 347 -13.53 -24.49 -20.70
CA THR A 347 -13.23 -25.85 -20.32
C THR A 347 -11.82 -26.06 -20.85
N GLY A 348 -10.83 -25.88 -19.97
CA GLY A 348 -9.42 -26.01 -20.35
C GLY A 348 -9.26 -27.20 -21.27
N ASP A 349 -8.90 -26.91 -22.52
CA ASP A 349 -8.82 -27.91 -23.56
C ASP A 349 -7.93 -29.05 -23.08
N ASP A 350 -8.50 -30.24 -22.99
CA ASP A 350 -7.68 -31.42 -22.84
C ASP A 350 -6.69 -31.43 -23.97
N LEU A 351 -5.41 -31.23 -23.65
CA LEU A 351 -4.35 -31.19 -24.64
C LEU A 351 -4.52 -32.38 -25.62
N PRO A 352 -4.54 -32.16 -26.92
CA PRO A 352 -4.63 -33.23 -27.92
C PRO A 352 -3.64 -34.35 -27.62
N ALA A 353 -4.03 -35.59 -27.87
CA ALA A 353 -3.18 -36.76 -27.59
C ALA A 353 -1.80 -36.64 -28.21
N SER A 354 -1.71 -36.06 -29.42
CA SER A 354 -0.46 -35.75 -30.09
C SER A 354 0.45 -34.79 -29.34
N VAL A 355 -0.13 -33.77 -28.69
CA VAL A 355 0.63 -32.81 -27.86
C VAL A 355 1.11 -33.48 -26.57
N LYS A 356 0.29 -34.33 -25.95
CA LYS A 356 0.69 -35.14 -24.77
C LYS A 356 1.85 -36.07 -25.10
N GLN A 357 1.77 -36.77 -26.26
CA GLN A 357 2.85 -37.64 -26.76
C GLN A 357 4.13 -36.85 -27.07
N PHE A 358 4.01 -35.72 -27.76
CA PHE A 358 5.15 -34.86 -28.04
C PHE A 358 5.82 -34.36 -26.77
N LYS A 359 5.03 -33.93 -25.80
CA LYS A 359 5.56 -33.48 -24.49
C LYS A 359 6.31 -34.61 -23.75
N ALA A 360 5.80 -35.84 -23.82
CA ALA A 360 6.48 -37.01 -23.24
C ALA A 360 7.82 -37.29 -23.96
N LEU A 361 7.84 -37.29 -25.28
CA LEU A 361 9.08 -37.47 -26.07
C LEU A 361 10.12 -36.37 -25.79
N VAL A 362 9.68 -35.12 -25.68
CA VAL A 362 10.56 -34.00 -25.30
C VAL A 362 11.15 -34.23 -23.93
N GLY A 363 10.32 -34.69 -22.96
CA GLY A 363 10.78 -34.97 -21.59
C GLY A 363 11.79 -36.11 -21.49
N GLU A 364 11.75 -37.07 -22.44
CA GLU A 364 12.73 -38.18 -22.52
C GLU A 364 14.05 -37.73 -23.15
N VAL A 365 14.03 -36.79 -24.09
CA VAL A 365 15.22 -36.31 -24.79
C VAL A 365 16.02 -35.28 -24.01
N PHE A 366 15.31 -34.41 -23.25
CA PHE A 366 15.98 -33.38 -22.46
C PHE A 366 16.51 -33.96 -21.15
N PRO A 367 17.82 -33.82 -20.87
CA PRO A 367 18.38 -34.26 -19.60
C PRO A 367 17.81 -33.42 -18.43
N GLN A 368 17.65 -34.04 -17.28
CA GLN A 368 17.44 -33.30 -16.06
C GLN A 368 18.74 -32.61 -15.68
N VAL A 369 18.68 -31.29 -15.52
CA VAL A 369 19.84 -30.45 -15.19
C VAL A 369 19.63 -29.85 -13.82
N GLU A 370 20.64 -29.93 -12.97
CA GLU A 370 20.61 -29.29 -11.65
C GLU A 370 20.56 -27.77 -11.79
N LEU A 371 19.76 -27.10 -10.97
CA LEU A 371 19.61 -25.64 -11.05
C LEU A 371 20.94 -24.89 -10.86
N ALA A 372 21.84 -25.43 -10.04
CA ALA A 372 23.17 -24.87 -9.86
C ALA A 372 24.00 -24.90 -11.16
N GLU A 373 23.90 -25.99 -11.93
CA GLU A 373 24.57 -26.12 -13.22
C GLU A 373 24.04 -25.12 -14.24
N VAL A 374 22.72 -24.87 -14.22
CA VAL A 374 22.09 -23.85 -15.09
C VAL A 374 22.67 -22.47 -14.77
N VAL A 375 22.74 -22.08 -13.50
CA VAL A 375 23.28 -20.78 -13.10
C VAL A 375 24.74 -20.62 -13.53
N ILE A 376 25.56 -21.65 -13.34
CA ILE A 376 26.98 -21.67 -13.74
C ILE A 376 27.12 -21.59 -15.26
N ALA A 377 26.32 -22.36 -16.01
CA ALA A 377 26.34 -22.37 -17.47
C ALA A 377 25.96 -21.01 -18.05
N ILE A 378 24.90 -20.40 -17.55
CA ILE A 378 24.47 -19.05 -17.98
C ILE A 378 25.55 -18.01 -17.66
N ASP A 379 26.15 -18.04 -16.48
CA ASP A 379 27.23 -17.09 -16.12
C ASP A 379 28.46 -17.28 -17.02
N SER A 380 28.79 -18.53 -17.37
CA SER A 380 29.93 -18.80 -18.27
C SER A 380 29.74 -18.21 -19.68
N VAL A 381 28.48 -18.04 -20.13
CA VAL A 381 28.16 -17.53 -21.46
C VAL A 381 27.95 -16.01 -21.45
N CYS A 382 27.13 -15.48 -20.53
CA CYS A 382 26.82 -14.05 -20.49
C CYS A 382 27.63 -13.22 -19.50
N GLY A 383 28.30 -13.87 -18.53
CA GLY A 383 29.17 -13.19 -17.56
C GLY A 383 28.43 -12.27 -16.59
N PHE A 384 27.19 -12.58 -16.24
CA PHE A 384 26.37 -11.71 -15.38
C PHE A 384 26.99 -11.44 -14.03
N SER A 385 27.75 -12.40 -13.48
CA SER A 385 28.38 -12.25 -12.17
C SER A 385 29.42 -11.13 -12.11
N LYS A 386 29.93 -10.65 -13.24
CA LYS A 386 30.88 -9.50 -13.32
C LYS A 386 30.28 -8.23 -12.69
N HIS A 387 28.95 -8.09 -12.73
CA HIS A 387 28.22 -6.95 -12.16
C HIS A 387 27.97 -7.06 -10.66
N LEU A 388 28.11 -8.26 -10.08
CA LEU A 388 27.90 -8.47 -8.65
C LEU A 388 29.17 -8.03 -7.87
N LEU A 389 29.33 -6.72 -7.71
CA LEU A 389 30.48 -6.10 -7.07
C LEU A 389 30.26 -5.92 -5.57
N HIS A 390 31.33 -6.03 -4.78
CA HIS A 390 31.31 -5.80 -3.34
C HIS A 390 30.94 -4.34 -3.02
N ALA A 391 30.04 -4.11 -2.07
CA ALA A 391 29.59 -2.77 -1.65
C ALA A 391 30.71 -1.87 -1.13
N GLY A 392 31.84 -2.42 -0.67
CA GLY A 392 33.02 -1.69 -0.27
C GLY A 392 33.97 -1.30 -1.41
N GLY A 393 33.62 -1.57 -2.68
CA GLY A 393 34.43 -1.21 -3.85
C GLY A 393 35.62 -2.13 -4.13
N ALA A 394 35.76 -3.26 -3.43
CA ALA A 394 36.80 -4.24 -3.73
C ALA A 394 36.60 -4.87 -5.11
N LYS A 395 37.60 -4.75 -6.00
CA LYS A 395 37.52 -5.23 -7.38
C LYS A 395 37.97 -6.68 -7.56
N ASN A 396 38.83 -7.19 -6.69
CA ASN A 396 39.37 -8.54 -6.82
C ASN A 396 38.49 -9.56 -6.10
N ARG A 397 38.00 -10.54 -6.87
CA ARG A 397 37.24 -11.68 -6.35
C ARG A 397 38.13 -12.94 -6.42
N SER A 398 38.13 -13.71 -5.34
CA SER A 398 38.72 -15.06 -5.38
C SER A 398 37.78 -16.00 -6.17
N PRO A 399 38.30 -17.06 -6.82
CA PRO A 399 37.42 -18.07 -7.45
C PRO A 399 36.40 -18.67 -6.50
N ALA A 400 36.75 -18.85 -5.22
CA ALA A 400 35.84 -19.32 -4.18
C ALA A 400 34.64 -18.38 -3.97
N MET A 401 34.77 -17.07 -4.22
CA MET A 401 33.70 -16.11 -4.06
C MET A 401 32.57 -16.34 -5.09
N LEU A 402 32.86 -16.85 -6.30
CA LEU A 402 31.82 -17.20 -7.28
C LEU A 402 30.88 -18.28 -6.75
N ILE A 403 31.43 -19.29 -6.08
CA ILE A 403 30.65 -20.36 -5.46
C ILE A 403 29.72 -19.76 -4.37
N HIS A 404 30.24 -18.84 -3.56
CA HIS A 404 29.43 -18.15 -2.54
C HIS A 404 28.31 -17.31 -3.18
N LEU A 405 28.56 -16.64 -4.32
CA LEU A 405 27.57 -15.87 -5.05
C LEU A 405 26.47 -16.76 -5.64
N TYR A 406 26.83 -17.86 -6.28
CA TYR A 406 25.84 -18.80 -6.82
C TYR A 406 24.99 -19.42 -5.69
N ALA A 407 25.60 -19.82 -4.58
CA ALA A 407 24.86 -20.29 -3.41
C ALA A 407 23.94 -19.21 -2.83
N ALA A 408 24.39 -17.96 -2.78
CA ALA A 408 23.57 -16.85 -2.30
C ALA A 408 22.37 -16.56 -3.24
N ILE A 409 22.59 -16.60 -4.56
CA ILE A 409 21.52 -16.45 -5.57
C ILE A 409 20.50 -17.58 -5.41
N LEU A 410 20.96 -18.82 -5.36
CA LEU A 410 20.08 -19.99 -5.22
C LEU A 410 19.33 -20.00 -3.89
N ALA A 411 19.96 -19.58 -2.79
CA ALA A 411 19.30 -19.45 -1.49
C ALA A 411 18.08 -18.53 -1.53
N GLN A 412 18.18 -17.43 -2.29
CA GLN A 412 17.10 -16.45 -2.43
C GLN A 412 16.06 -16.90 -3.48
N ALA A 413 16.53 -17.36 -4.64
CA ALA A 413 15.68 -17.73 -5.77
C ALA A 413 14.76 -18.94 -5.48
N THR A 414 15.26 -19.92 -4.70
CA THR A 414 14.51 -21.13 -4.33
C THR A 414 13.75 -21.02 -3.01
N ASN A 415 13.79 -19.85 -2.35
CA ASN A 415 13.26 -19.64 -1.00
C ASN A 415 13.80 -20.63 0.07
N LEU A 416 14.94 -21.27 -0.21
CA LEU A 416 15.60 -22.19 0.73
C LEU A 416 16.18 -21.43 1.94
N GLY A 417 16.60 -20.20 1.68
CA GLY A 417 17.25 -19.34 2.66
C GLY A 417 18.72 -19.70 2.96
N PRO A 418 19.48 -18.79 3.57
CA PRO A 418 20.92 -18.96 3.72
C PRO A 418 21.32 -20.11 4.66
N VAL A 419 20.48 -20.43 5.65
CA VAL A 419 20.77 -21.53 6.62
C VAL A 419 20.70 -22.89 5.94
N ALA A 420 19.62 -23.16 5.20
CA ALA A 420 19.44 -24.44 4.52
C ALA A 420 20.41 -24.56 3.33
N MET A 421 20.67 -23.47 2.61
CA MET A 421 21.65 -23.45 1.53
C MET A 421 23.07 -23.73 2.04
N ALA A 422 23.47 -23.15 3.16
CA ALA A 422 24.79 -23.43 3.77
C ALA A 422 24.96 -24.94 4.07
N ARG A 423 23.91 -25.60 4.59
CA ARG A 423 23.94 -27.04 4.84
C ARG A 423 24.01 -27.86 3.55
N ALA A 424 23.25 -27.47 2.52
CA ALA A 424 23.20 -28.19 1.25
C ALA A 424 24.49 -28.03 0.42
N SER A 425 25.15 -26.87 0.50
CA SER A 425 26.35 -26.55 -0.29
C SER A 425 27.69 -26.83 0.41
N GLY A 426 27.65 -27.20 1.69
CA GLY A 426 28.86 -27.35 2.50
C GLY A 426 29.57 -26.03 2.85
N LEU A 427 28.95 -24.88 2.57
CA LEU A 427 29.44 -23.56 2.96
C LEU A 427 29.00 -23.20 4.38
N SER A 428 29.68 -22.25 5.01
CA SER A 428 29.21 -21.69 6.28
C SER A 428 28.06 -20.71 6.05
N TYR A 429 27.20 -20.55 7.06
CA TYR A 429 26.16 -19.52 7.05
C TYR A 429 26.74 -18.12 6.76
N ASP A 430 27.86 -17.78 7.40
CA ASP A 430 28.49 -16.46 7.26
C ASP A 430 28.97 -16.20 5.82
N GLN A 431 29.42 -17.20 5.09
CA GLN A 431 29.83 -17.07 3.69
C GLN A 431 28.62 -16.74 2.81
N VAL A 432 27.52 -17.46 2.96
CA VAL A 432 26.29 -17.21 2.18
C VAL A 432 25.65 -15.87 2.57
N ALA A 433 25.58 -15.57 3.85
CA ALA A 433 25.03 -14.31 4.36
C ALA A 433 25.89 -13.10 3.94
N HIS A 434 27.23 -13.24 3.96
CA HIS A 434 28.14 -12.20 3.48
C HIS A 434 27.93 -11.94 1.98
N ALA A 435 27.91 -12.99 1.15
CA ALA A 435 27.67 -12.85 -0.28
C ALA A 435 26.33 -12.16 -0.56
N THR A 436 25.26 -12.58 0.13
CA THR A 436 23.95 -11.94 0.03
C THR A 436 23.99 -10.46 0.40
N ALA A 437 24.54 -10.12 1.57
CA ALA A 437 24.49 -8.76 2.10
C ALA A 437 25.40 -7.76 1.34
N TRP A 438 26.53 -8.21 0.83
CA TRP A 438 27.55 -7.33 0.26
C TRP A 438 27.61 -7.31 -1.26
N TYR A 439 27.03 -8.29 -1.95
CA TYR A 439 27.09 -8.41 -3.40
C TYR A 439 25.72 -8.38 -4.08
N LEU A 440 24.65 -8.96 -3.46
CA LEU A 440 23.31 -8.98 -4.05
C LEU A 440 22.53 -7.74 -3.62
N ARG A 441 22.59 -6.70 -4.43
CA ARG A 441 21.95 -5.40 -4.21
C ARG A 441 21.25 -4.95 -5.48
N GLU A 442 20.29 -4.04 -5.37
CA GLU A 442 19.55 -3.52 -6.53
C GLU A 442 20.53 -2.98 -7.60
N GLU A 443 21.54 -2.19 -7.20
CA GLU A 443 22.52 -1.60 -8.11
C GLU A 443 23.42 -2.62 -8.82
N THR A 444 23.55 -3.82 -8.29
CA THR A 444 24.35 -4.90 -8.88
C THR A 444 23.51 -5.95 -9.56
N LEU A 445 22.29 -6.17 -9.10
CA LEU A 445 21.36 -7.14 -9.68
C LEU A 445 20.75 -6.62 -11.00
N THR A 446 20.43 -5.34 -11.09
CA THR A 446 19.85 -4.76 -12.32
C THR A 446 20.75 -5.00 -13.53
N PRO A 447 22.03 -4.57 -13.56
CA PRO A 447 22.87 -4.83 -14.73
C PRO A 447 23.21 -6.32 -14.92
N ALA A 448 23.16 -7.14 -13.88
CA ALA A 448 23.33 -8.59 -14.00
C ALA A 448 22.11 -9.23 -14.70
N ILE A 449 20.90 -8.78 -14.36
CA ILE A 449 19.66 -9.21 -15.02
C ILE A 449 19.66 -8.77 -16.48
N ASP A 450 20.08 -7.53 -16.78
CA ASP A 450 20.17 -7.00 -18.15
C ASP A 450 21.03 -7.88 -19.04
N GLU A 451 22.17 -8.37 -18.54
CA GLU A 451 23.03 -9.30 -19.30
C GLU A 451 22.30 -10.61 -19.65
N VAL A 452 21.61 -11.20 -18.67
CA VAL A 452 20.87 -12.45 -18.86
C VAL A 452 19.70 -12.25 -19.83
N VAL A 453 18.93 -11.17 -19.65
CA VAL A 453 17.78 -10.84 -20.51
C VAL A 453 18.23 -10.56 -21.94
N ASN A 454 19.29 -9.77 -22.12
CA ASN A 454 19.86 -9.49 -23.44
C ASN A 454 20.44 -10.74 -24.12
N TYR A 455 21.02 -11.66 -23.35
CA TYR A 455 21.45 -12.95 -23.87
C TYR A 455 20.24 -13.78 -24.31
N HIS A 456 19.22 -13.90 -23.45
CA HIS A 456 17.99 -14.64 -23.76
C HIS A 456 17.28 -14.08 -25.01
N HIS A 457 17.17 -12.78 -25.13
CA HIS A 457 16.54 -12.13 -26.30
C HIS A 457 17.23 -12.46 -27.63
N ARG A 458 18.54 -12.73 -27.62
CA ARG A 458 19.31 -13.10 -28.82
C ARG A 458 19.18 -14.58 -29.21
N LEU A 459 18.64 -15.43 -28.34
CA LEU A 459 18.48 -16.85 -28.62
C LEU A 459 17.43 -17.08 -29.71
N PRO A 460 17.73 -17.84 -30.76
CA PRO A 460 16.75 -18.15 -31.79
C PRO A 460 15.49 -18.83 -31.24
N ALA A 461 15.64 -19.70 -30.23
CA ALA A 461 14.54 -20.39 -29.58
C ALA A 461 13.58 -19.46 -28.85
N ALA A 462 14.02 -18.30 -28.34
CA ALA A 462 13.18 -17.32 -27.67
C ALA A 462 12.13 -16.73 -28.62
N ARG A 463 12.44 -16.59 -29.92
CA ARG A 463 11.55 -16.06 -30.95
C ARG A 463 10.30 -16.91 -31.21
N VAL A 464 10.28 -18.15 -30.75
CA VAL A 464 9.11 -19.03 -30.82
C VAL A 464 7.96 -18.48 -29.96
N TRP A 465 8.27 -17.73 -28.92
CA TRP A 465 7.30 -17.19 -27.94
C TRP A 465 6.79 -15.80 -28.33
N GLY A 466 7.56 -15.03 -29.06
CA GLY A 466 7.25 -13.67 -29.46
C GLY A 466 8.38 -13.03 -30.25
N ASP A 467 8.21 -11.78 -30.65
CA ASP A 467 9.22 -11.00 -31.38
C ASP A 467 9.98 -10.01 -30.46
N GLY A 468 9.68 -10.02 -29.15
CA GLY A 468 10.30 -9.13 -28.16
C GLY A 468 9.68 -7.73 -28.10
N THR A 469 8.54 -7.52 -28.75
CA THR A 469 7.87 -6.20 -28.78
C THR A 469 6.77 -6.07 -27.75
N PHE A 470 6.39 -7.17 -27.09
CA PHE A 470 5.33 -7.21 -26.11
C PHE A 470 5.87 -7.45 -24.72
N ALA A 471 5.29 -6.78 -23.74
CA ALA A 471 5.59 -7.00 -22.33
C ALA A 471 4.33 -6.97 -21.49
N SER A 472 4.27 -7.81 -20.48
CA SER A 472 3.23 -7.79 -19.45
C SER A 472 3.81 -7.34 -18.12
N SER A 473 3.02 -6.64 -17.31
CA SER A 473 3.39 -6.28 -15.95
C SER A 473 2.29 -6.68 -14.99
N ASP A 474 2.64 -7.39 -13.93
CA ASP A 474 1.71 -7.82 -12.89
C ASP A 474 2.20 -7.44 -11.50
N GLY A 475 1.24 -7.20 -10.62
CA GLY A 475 1.49 -6.77 -9.26
C GLY A 475 1.18 -7.86 -8.24
N GLN A 476 2.20 -8.39 -7.60
CA GLN A 476 2.06 -9.32 -6.48
C GLN A 476 2.19 -8.61 -5.14
N ARG A 477 1.38 -8.98 -4.16
CA ARG A 477 1.36 -8.39 -2.82
C ARG A 477 1.82 -9.39 -1.79
N PHE A 478 2.71 -8.93 -0.92
CA PHE A 478 3.30 -9.76 0.12
C PHE A 478 3.00 -9.19 1.51
N PRO A 479 2.40 -9.96 2.43
CA PRO A 479 2.29 -9.55 3.83
C PRO A 479 3.67 -9.56 4.48
N VAL A 480 3.94 -8.56 5.32
CA VAL A 480 5.21 -8.41 6.03
C VAL A 480 4.94 -8.35 7.53
N GLN A 481 5.37 -9.37 8.25
CA GLN A 481 5.15 -9.48 9.69
C GLN A 481 6.17 -8.70 10.51
N VAL A 482 7.38 -8.52 9.97
CA VAL A 482 8.47 -7.80 10.62
C VAL A 482 8.53 -6.34 10.18
N LYS A 483 9.20 -5.48 10.96
CA LYS A 483 9.49 -4.10 10.55
C LYS A 483 10.48 -4.11 9.39
N ALA A 484 9.99 -3.91 8.18
CA ALA A 484 10.81 -3.75 6.99
C ALA A 484 10.71 -2.31 6.47
N ALA A 485 11.82 -1.79 5.93
CA ALA A 485 11.91 -0.41 5.46
C ALA A 485 10.88 -0.07 4.38
N ASN A 486 10.57 -1.04 3.52
CA ASN A 486 9.68 -0.89 2.38
C ASN A 486 8.28 -1.47 2.60
N ALA A 487 7.91 -1.88 3.81
CA ALA A 487 6.57 -2.37 4.10
C ALA A 487 5.68 -1.25 4.65
N GLY A 488 4.60 -0.97 3.97
CA GLY A 488 3.59 0.02 4.34
C GLY A 488 2.25 -0.59 4.76
N ALA A 489 1.34 0.23 5.26
CA ALA A 489 -0.03 -0.19 5.55
C ALA A 489 -0.79 -0.44 4.23
N LEU A 490 -1.33 -1.64 4.06
CA LEU A 490 -2.16 -2.04 2.92
C LEU A 490 -3.51 -2.59 3.41
N PRO A 491 -4.39 -1.73 3.98
CA PRO A 491 -5.59 -2.18 4.69
C PRO A 491 -6.58 -2.97 3.84
N ARG A 492 -6.65 -2.66 2.55
CA ARG A 492 -7.52 -3.37 1.60
C ARG A 492 -7.17 -4.85 1.48
N TYR A 493 -5.89 -5.21 1.68
CA TYR A 493 -5.39 -6.56 1.46
C TYR A 493 -4.99 -7.28 2.75
N PHE A 494 -4.50 -6.53 3.74
CA PHE A 494 -3.95 -7.09 4.97
C PHE A 494 -4.59 -6.55 6.25
N GLY A 495 -5.74 -5.84 6.13
CA GLY A 495 -6.42 -5.25 7.28
C GLY A 495 -5.50 -4.30 8.05
N PHE A 496 -5.18 -4.62 9.30
CA PHE A 496 -4.25 -3.84 10.12
C PHE A 496 -2.77 -4.21 9.89
N GLY A 497 -2.50 -5.20 9.02
CA GLY A 497 -1.16 -5.66 8.70
C GLY A 497 -0.42 -4.73 7.74
N ARG A 498 0.88 -4.96 7.65
CA ARG A 498 1.76 -4.33 6.68
C ARG A 498 2.04 -5.25 5.52
N GLY A 499 2.37 -4.68 4.39
CA GLY A 499 2.81 -5.42 3.24
C GLY A 499 3.55 -4.53 2.24
N LEU A 500 3.92 -5.12 1.15
CA LEU A 500 4.48 -4.43 0.00
C LEU A 500 3.87 -5.01 -1.29
N SER A 501 3.89 -4.22 -2.33
CA SER A 501 3.56 -4.67 -3.69
C SER A 501 4.85 -4.75 -4.49
N VAL A 502 4.97 -5.81 -5.28
CA VAL A 502 6.06 -5.99 -6.23
C VAL A 502 5.44 -6.00 -7.61
N LEU A 503 5.78 -5.03 -8.45
CA LEU A 503 5.46 -5.05 -9.86
C LEU A 503 6.58 -5.79 -10.59
N THR A 504 6.23 -6.79 -11.36
CA THR A 504 7.16 -7.58 -12.17
C THR A 504 6.78 -7.43 -13.62
N SER A 505 7.74 -7.07 -14.45
CA SER A 505 7.57 -6.92 -15.90
C SER A 505 8.27 -8.08 -16.63
N VAL A 506 7.53 -8.73 -17.51
CA VAL A 506 7.97 -9.93 -18.27
C VAL A 506 7.76 -9.67 -19.74
N THR A 507 8.76 -9.99 -20.57
CA THR A 507 8.64 -9.93 -22.03
C THR A 507 7.82 -11.11 -22.55
N ASP A 508 7.37 -11.03 -23.81
CA ASP A 508 6.76 -12.14 -24.55
C ASP A 508 7.69 -13.35 -24.72
N HIS A 509 9.01 -13.16 -24.57
CA HIS A 509 10.00 -14.24 -24.48
C HIS A 509 10.06 -14.91 -23.09
N TYR A 510 9.17 -14.58 -22.16
CA TYR A 510 9.17 -15.04 -20.77
C TYR A 510 10.39 -14.62 -19.95
N ALA A 511 11.07 -13.55 -20.34
CA ALA A 511 12.17 -12.99 -19.58
C ALA A 511 11.69 -11.88 -18.64
N THR A 512 11.93 -12.03 -17.34
CA THR A 512 11.70 -10.96 -16.35
C THR A 512 12.80 -9.92 -16.47
N PHE A 513 12.46 -8.71 -16.90
CA PHE A 513 13.43 -7.62 -17.13
C PHE A 513 13.28 -6.46 -16.15
N GLY A 514 12.19 -6.38 -15.42
CA GLY A 514 11.96 -5.31 -14.45
C GLY A 514 11.22 -5.78 -13.22
N THR A 515 11.67 -5.29 -12.07
CA THR A 515 11.00 -5.53 -10.79
C THR A 515 11.01 -4.23 -9.99
N LYS A 516 9.83 -3.77 -9.55
CA LYS A 516 9.68 -2.57 -8.74
C LYS A 516 8.98 -2.88 -7.44
N VAL A 517 9.64 -2.58 -6.31
CA VAL A 517 9.05 -2.71 -4.98
C VAL A 517 8.34 -1.41 -4.61
N ILE A 518 7.04 -1.49 -4.33
CA ILE A 518 6.20 -0.37 -3.94
C ILE A 518 5.72 -0.59 -2.51
N PRO A 519 6.09 0.28 -1.57
CA PRO A 519 5.73 0.12 -0.15
C PRO A 519 4.23 0.35 0.13
N ARG A 520 3.50 0.98 -0.81
CA ARG A 520 2.06 1.20 -0.75
C ARG A 520 1.39 0.69 -2.01
N GLY A 521 0.11 0.29 -1.90
CA GLY A 521 -0.66 0.04 -3.10
C GLY A 521 -0.76 1.35 -3.90
N PRO A 522 -0.49 1.34 -5.20
CA PRO A 522 -0.80 2.50 -6.02
C PRO A 522 -2.30 2.76 -5.87
N GLY A 523 -2.67 3.91 -5.32
CA GLY A 523 -3.97 4.48 -5.65
C GLY A 523 -4.04 4.46 -7.16
N GLY A 524 -5.17 4.13 -7.78
CA GLY A 524 -5.34 3.76 -9.19
C GLY A 524 -4.63 4.55 -10.30
N ARG A 525 -3.69 5.44 -9.94
CA ARG A 525 -2.84 6.23 -10.83
C ARG A 525 -1.48 5.60 -11.14
N ALA A 526 -0.95 4.70 -10.31
CA ALA A 526 0.37 4.10 -10.54
C ALA A 526 0.35 2.87 -11.45
N CYS A 527 -0.84 2.40 -11.86
CA CYS A 527 -0.99 1.27 -12.80
C CYS A 527 -1.26 1.71 -14.25
N SER A 528 -1.28 3.02 -14.55
CA SER A 528 -1.57 3.58 -15.88
C SER A 528 -0.40 4.32 -16.51
N GLY A 529 0.80 4.03 -16.10
CA GLY A 529 2.05 4.57 -16.69
C GLY A 529 2.76 3.53 -17.53
#